data_d490c56fe7e0f3b92a3f1b74568f0ef8
#
_entry.id   d490c56fe7e0f3b92a3f1b74568f0ef8
#
_cell.length_a   1.000
_cell.length_b   1.000
_cell.length_c   1.000
_cell.angle_alpha   90.00
_cell.angle_beta   90.00
_cell.angle_gamma   90.00
#
_symmetry.space_group_name_H-M   'P 1'
#
loop_
_entity.id
_entity.type
_entity.pdbx_description
1 polymer ?
#
loop_
_entity_poly.entity_id
_entity_poly.type
_entity_poly.pdbx_seq_one_letter_code
_entity_poly.pdbx_strand_id
1 'polypeptide(L)'
;MNLGKLNKTVILIDTDYLNQKIKENIEFYRDLYPDKELNTLNLYQLIYNFIVNARVESDERNIDVLFAYRLSDSLLYSTNPGNVWNFANAENLNIKEFNVTIRSFFADEDESCSKHFTIMFKMLHRSNSVDRVIMVADSKDLNNAFQFSPELLEKNLFLFRDDHDTNIDFPINFVNIAYMIAQSLGLDRGEW
;
A
#
# COMPACT_ATOMS: atom_id res chain seq x y z
N MET A 1 18.24 -7.85 -4.88
CA MET A 1 17.55 -6.66 -4.33
C MET A 1 18.11 -6.34 -2.96
N ASN A 2 18.33 -5.06 -2.64
CA ASN A 2 18.75 -4.58 -1.30
C ASN A 2 17.81 -3.45 -0.87
N LEU A 3 17.03 -3.65 0.19
CA LEU A 3 16.08 -2.65 0.70
C LEU A 3 16.77 -1.56 1.53
N GLY A 4 18.06 -1.71 1.82
CA GLY A 4 18.81 -0.79 2.69
C GLY A 4 18.40 -0.92 4.16
N LYS A 5 18.78 0.09 4.97
CA LYS A 5 18.32 0.20 6.35
C LYS A 5 16.87 0.68 6.37
N LEU A 6 16.00 -0.09 7.04
CA LEU A 6 14.57 0.20 7.16
C LEU A 6 14.22 0.70 8.56
N ASN A 7 13.18 1.52 8.63
CA ASN A 7 12.53 1.94 9.85
C ASN A 7 11.67 0.80 10.43
N LYS A 8 11.17 0.98 11.65
CA LYS A 8 10.34 -0.02 12.35
C LYS A 8 9.00 -0.26 11.66
N THR A 9 8.42 0.77 11.06
CA THR A 9 7.16 0.72 10.34
C THR A 9 7.42 0.85 8.84
N VAL A 10 6.91 -0.11 8.08
CA VAL A 10 7.04 -0.17 6.62
C VAL A 10 5.66 -0.35 6.00
N ILE A 11 5.35 0.48 4.99
CA ILE A 11 4.20 0.29 4.10
C ILE A 11 4.71 -0.34 2.81
N LEU A 12 4.20 -1.50 2.44
CA LEU A 12 4.52 -2.21 1.21
C LEU A 12 3.31 -2.23 0.29
N ILE A 13 3.44 -1.70 -0.91
CA ILE A 13 2.35 -1.49 -1.86
C ILE A 13 2.60 -2.26 -3.14
N ASP A 14 1.68 -3.16 -3.50
CA ASP A 14 1.54 -3.69 -4.84
C ASP A 14 0.84 -2.63 -5.71
N THR A 15 1.56 -2.07 -6.69
CA THR A 15 1.03 -1.00 -7.54
C THR A 15 -0.05 -1.48 -8.50
N ASP A 16 0.02 -2.71 -8.98
CA ASP A 16 -1.01 -3.27 -9.88
C ASP A 16 -2.34 -3.42 -9.11
N TYR A 17 -2.27 -3.95 -7.89
CA TYR A 17 -3.45 -4.07 -7.02
C TYR A 17 -4.02 -2.70 -6.64
N LEU A 18 -3.19 -1.78 -6.16
CA LEU A 18 -3.64 -0.43 -5.81
C LEU A 18 -4.28 0.27 -7.01
N ASN A 19 -3.66 0.16 -8.19
CA ASN A 19 -4.16 0.74 -9.43
C ASN A 19 -5.53 0.18 -9.83
N GLN A 20 -5.69 -1.14 -9.71
CA GLN A 20 -6.96 -1.81 -9.94
C GLN A 20 -8.04 -1.26 -8.99
N LYS A 21 -7.76 -1.16 -7.68
CA LYS A 21 -8.73 -0.68 -6.70
C LYS A 21 -9.09 0.79 -6.89
N ILE A 22 -8.14 1.63 -7.29
CA ILE A 22 -8.43 3.03 -7.63
C ILE A 22 -9.39 3.10 -8.83
N LYS A 23 -9.16 2.33 -9.90
CA LYS A 23 -10.03 2.31 -11.08
C LYS A 23 -11.44 1.84 -10.72
N GLU A 24 -11.55 0.69 -10.04
CA GLU A 24 -12.84 0.12 -9.62
C GLU A 24 -13.65 1.11 -8.78
N ASN A 25 -13.02 1.79 -7.81
CA ASN A 25 -13.70 2.77 -6.97
C ASN A 25 -14.11 4.02 -7.77
N ILE A 26 -13.28 4.54 -8.66
CA ILE A 26 -13.63 5.69 -9.51
C ILE A 26 -14.82 5.35 -10.41
N GLU A 27 -14.83 4.18 -11.04
CA GLU A 27 -15.94 3.72 -11.88
C GLU A 27 -17.21 3.59 -11.03
N PHE A 28 -17.15 2.90 -9.90
CA PHE A 28 -18.29 2.75 -8.98
C PHE A 28 -18.87 4.10 -8.54
N TYR A 29 -18.05 5.05 -8.12
CA TYR A 29 -18.55 6.35 -7.65
C TYR A 29 -19.02 7.27 -8.78
N ARG A 30 -18.50 7.14 -10.00
CA ARG A 30 -19.03 7.84 -11.18
C ARG A 30 -20.44 7.35 -11.54
N ASP A 31 -20.67 6.05 -11.44
CA ASP A 31 -21.98 5.47 -11.70
C ASP A 31 -22.99 5.87 -10.61
N LEU A 32 -22.55 5.93 -9.36
CA LEU A 32 -23.40 6.28 -8.22
C LEU A 32 -23.72 7.79 -8.15
N TYR A 33 -22.76 8.63 -8.54
CA TYR A 33 -22.84 10.09 -8.48
C TYR A 33 -22.44 10.72 -9.83
N PRO A 34 -23.26 10.57 -10.88
CA PRO A 34 -22.89 10.97 -12.25
C PRO A 34 -22.66 12.49 -12.40
N ASP A 35 -23.29 13.29 -11.56
CA ASP A 35 -23.18 14.75 -11.57
C ASP A 35 -22.04 15.28 -10.70
N LYS A 36 -21.31 14.40 -9.98
CA LYS A 36 -20.23 14.79 -9.09
C LYS A 36 -18.87 14.66 -9.76
N GLU A 37 -18.11 15.74 -9.80
CA GLU A 37 -16.71 15.69 -10.21
C GLU A 37 -15.85 15.08 -9.10
N LEU A 38 -15.21 13.95 -9.40
CA LEU A 38 -14.28 13.30 -8.48
C LEU A 38 -12.90 13.96 -8.57
N ASN A 39 -12.29 14.23 -7.43
CA ASN A 39 -10.95 14.77 -7.37
C ASN A 39 -9.91 13.78 -7.92
N THR A 40 -8.78 14.31 -8.42
CA THR A 40 -7.56 13.51 -8.61
C THR A 40 -7.04 13.09 -7.25
N LEU A 41 -6.74 11.82 -7.11
CA LEU A 41 -6.29 11.22 -5.85
C LEU A 41 -4.93 11.79 -5.45
N ASN A 42 -4.79 12.24 -4.21
CA ASN A 42 -3.51 12.71 -3.68
C ASN A 42 -2.78 11.54 -3.03
N LEU A 43 -1.64 11.14 -3.60
CA LEU A 43 -0.85 10.01 -3.10
C LEU A 43 -0.39 10.19 -1.66
N TYR A 44 0.03 11.38 -1.29
CA TYR A 44 0.53 11.64 0.07
C TYR A 44 -0.60 11.59 1.10
N GLN A 45 -1.79 12.05 0.73
CA GLN A 45 -2.97 11.91 1.57
C GLN A 45 -3.39 10.44 1.70
N LEU A 46 -3.30 9.66 0.63
CA LEU A 46 -3.57 8.21 0.67
C LEU A 46 -2.57 7.48 1.59
N ILE A 47 -1.29 7.78 1.49
CA ILE A 47 -0.24 7.24 2.39
C ILE A 47 -0.56 7.62 3.84
N TYR A 48 -0.91 8.88 4.11
CA TYR A 48 -1.31 9.32 5.44
C TYR A 48 -2.51 8.52 5.97
N ASN A 49 -3.51 8.29 5.13
CA ASN A 49 -4.68 7.48 5.50
C ASN A 49 -4.29 6.04 5.84
N PHE A 50 -3.35 5.42 5.13
CA PHE A 50 -2.82 4.09 5.50
C PHE A 50 -2.15 4.11 6.86
N ILE A 51 -1.32 5.12 7.15
CA ILE A 51 -0.62 5.27 8.43
C ILE A 51 -1.63 5.35 9.59
N VAL A 52 -2.60 6.26 9.50
CA VAL A 52 -3.58 6.51 10.56
C VAL A 52 -4.49 5.30 10.78
N ASN A 53 -4.96 4.66 9.72
CA ASN A 53 -5.84 3.50 9.83
C ASN A 53 -5.11 2.22 10.27
N ALA A 54 -3.79 2.14 10.09
CA ALA A 54 -2.95 1.11 10.69
C ALA A 54 -2.57 1.44 12.15
N ARG A 55 -3.14 2.49 12.75
CA ARG A 55 -2.92 2.90 14.13
C ARG A 55 -1.43 3.06 14.47
N VAL A 56 -0.68 3.69 13.56
CA VAL A 56 0.71 4.05 13.83
C VAL A 56 0.71 5.16 14.86
N GLU A 57 1.44 4.96 15.95
CA GLU A 57 1.50 5.92 17.06
C GLU A 57 2.39 7.11 16.71
N SER A 58 2.13 8.25 17.32
CA SER A 58 2.83 9.52 17.03
C SER A 58 4.31 9.53 17.43
N ASP A 59 4.78 8.56 18.19
CA ASP A 59 6.20 8.34 18.51
C ASP A 59 6.93 7.51 17.44
N GLU A 60 6.21 6.75 16.61
CA GLU A 60 6.74 6.03 15.44
C GLU A 60 6.77 6.93 14.20
N ARG A 61 7.44 8.08 14.26
CA ARG A 61 7.37 9.11 13.21
C ARG A 61 8.08 8.75 11.90
N ASN A 62 9.03 7.81 11.91
CA ASN A 62 9.81 7.48 10.73
C ASN A 62 9.25 6.24 10.05
N ILE A 63 8.80 6.39 8.81
CA ILE A 63 8.09 5.36 8.06
C ILE A 63 8.75 5.17 6.70
N ASP A 64 8.97 3.93 6.28
CA ASP A 64 9.33 3.62 4.89
C ASP A 64 8.08 3.23 4.10
N VAL A 65 7.94 3.76 2.89
CA VAL A 65 6.93 3.36 1.90
C VAL A 65 7.67 2.74 0.71
N LEU A 66 7.35 1.50 0.42
CA LEU A 66 7.98 0.72 -0.64
C LEU A 66 6.93 0.35 -1.69
N PHE A 67 7.14 0.79 -2.92
CA PHE A 67 6.33 0.40 -4.06
C PHE A 67 6.98 -0.77 -4.80
N ALA A 68 6.23 -1.87 -4.94
CA ALA A 68 6.52 -2.92 -5.91
C ALA A 68 5.77 -2.58 -7.20
N TYR A 69 6.45 -2.45 -8.34
CA TYR A 69 5.82 -2.07 -9.60
C TYR A 69 6.48 -2.75 -10.81
N ARG A 70 5.78 -2.77 -11.94
CA ARG A 70 6.34 -3.18 -13.24
C ARG A 70 6.80 -1.94 -14.00
N LEU A 71 7.94 -2.04 -14.65
CA LEU A 71 8.50 -0.91 -15.43
C LEU A 71 7.53 -0.43 -16.53
N SER A 72 6.78 -1.35 -17.13
CA SER A 72 5.75 -1.06 -18.12
C SER A 72 4.50 -0.36 -17.55
N ASP A 73 4.31 -0.39 -16.22
CA ASP A 73 3.11 0.13 -15.55
C ASP A 73 3.49 0.90 -14.27
N SER A 74 4.27 1.96 -14.46
CA SER A 74 4.77 2.80 -13.36
C SER A 74 3.81 3.92 -12.96
N LEU A 75 2.64 4.06 -13.63
CA LEU A 75 1.68 5.12 -13.36
C LEU A 75 0.50 4.63 -12.52
N LEU A 76 0.28 5.27 -11.39
CA LEU A 76 -0.97 5.14 -10.63
C LEU A 76 -2.08 5.96 -11.32
N TYR A 77 -3.19 5.29 -11.59
CA TYR A 77 -4.34 5.87 -12.27
C TYR A 77 -4.94 7.04 -11.47
N SER A 78 -5.25 8.14 -12.17
CA SER A 78 -5.88 9.34 -11.57
C SER A 78 -5.26 9.79 -10.23
N THR A 79 -3.94 9.69 -10.09
CA THR A 79 -3.21 9.95 -8.84
C THR A 79 -2.13 11.01 -9.07
N ASN A 80 -1.90 11.88 -8.08
CA ASN A 80 -0.85 12.90 -8.10
C ASN A 80 -0.06 12.92 -6.78
N PRO A 81 1.30 12.77 -6.79
CA PRO A 81 2.08 12.30 -7.94
C PRO A 81 1.75 10.84 -8.27
N GLY A 82 1.61 10.52 -9.55
CA GLY A 82 1.20 9.18 -9.98
C GLY A 82 2.34 8.30 -10.48
N ASN A 83 3.48 8.90 -10.89
CA ASN A 83 4.59 8.13 -11.44
C ASN A 83 5.50 7.61 -10.31
N VAL A 84 5.35 6.33 -9.96
CA VAL A 84 6.14 5.69 -8.90
C VAL A 84 7.62 5.49 -9.26
N TRP A 85 7.98 5.55 -10.56
CA TRP A 85 9.38 5.53 -11.00
C TRP A 85 10.19 6.70 -10.39
N ASN A 86 9.56 7.84 -10.15
CA ASN A 86 10.22 9.00 -9.58
C ASN A 86 10.82 8.72 -8.18
N PHE A 87 10.33 7.71 -7.49
CA PHE A 87 10.82 7.31 -6.15
C PHE A 87 11.95 6.25 -6.18
N ALA A 88 12.48 5.91 -7.36
CA ALA A 88 13.57 4.93 -7.47
C ALA A 88 14.83 5.33 -6.68
N ASN A 89 15.09 6.63 -6.52
CA ASN A 89 16.24 7.19 -5.80
C ASN A 89 15.95 7.55 -4.35
N ALA A 90 14.91 7.03 -3.75
CA ALA A 90 14.44 7.36 -2.41
C ALA A 90 14.14 8.86 -2.20
N GLU A 91 12.91 9.18 -1.91
CA GLU A 91 12.46 10.54 -1.59
C GLU A 91 12.08 10.62 -0.11
N ASN A 92 12.60 11.63 0.59
CA ASN A 92 12.26 11.91 1.98
C ASN A 92 11.28 13.07 2.05
N LEU A 93 10.14 12.84 2.67
CA LEU A 93 9.02 13.76 2.75
C LEU A 93 8.50 13.90 4.18
N ASN A 94 7.98 15.07 4.50
CA ASN A 94 7.16 15.23 5.69
C ASN A 94 5.68 15.16 5.27
N ILE A 95 5.01 14.10 5.70
CA ILE A 95 3.56 13.95 5.51
C ILE A 95 2.90 14.18 6.86
N LYS A 96 2.42 15.40 7.07
CA LYS A 96 1.95 15.91 8.39
C LYS A 96 3.01 15.68 9.47
N GLU A 97 2.71 14.89 10.52
CA GLU A 97 3.62 14.61 11.64
C GLU A 97 4.64 13.49 11.36
N PHE A 98 4.56 12.82 10.21
CA PHE A 98 5.40 11.67 9.87
C PHE A 98 6.53 12.04 8.91
N ASN A 99 7.73 11.53 9.18
CA ASN A 99 8.88 11.54 8.27
C ASN A 99 8.80 10.29 7.40
N VAL A 100 8.47 10.44 6.14
CA VAL A 100 8.23 9.33 5.22
C VAL A 100 9.35 9.24 4.21
N THR A 101 9.99 8.08 4.12
CA THR A 101 10.94 7.77 3.05
C THR A 101 10.25 6.88 2.03
N ILE A 102 10.04 7.40 0.82
CA ILE A 102 9.41 6.66 -0.27
C ILE A 102 10.49 6.08 -1.18
N ARG A 103 10.36 4.80 -1.52
CA ARG A 103 11.21 4.09 -2.49
C ARG A 103 10.36 3.24 -3.40
N SER A 104 10.82 3.02 -4.62
CA SER A 104 10.16 2.12 -5.55
C SER A 104 11.14 1.09 -6.11
N PHE A 105 10.62 -0.11 -6.32
CA PHE A 105 11.37 -1.26 -6.81
C PHE A 105 10.61 -1.90 -7.96
N PHE A 106 11.27 -2.00 -9.11
CA PHE A 106 10.65 -2.63 -10.28
C PHE A 106 10.89 -4.14 -10.29
N ALA A 107 9.88 -4.87 -10.75
CA ALA A 107 9.97 -6.28 -11.05
C ALA A 107 10.77 -6.50 -12.35
N ASP A 108 11.48 -7.61 -12.45
CA ASP A 108 12.10 -8.03 -13.70
C ASP A 108 11.02 -8.24 -14.79
N GLU A 109 11.40 -8.15 -16.08
CA GLU A 109 10.45 -8.13 -17.21
C GLU A 109 9.49 -9.34 -17.22
N ASP A 110 9.97 -10.51 -16.78
CA ASP A 110 9.18 -11.74 -16.72
C ASP A 110 8.46 -11.95 -15.37
N GLU A 111 8.55 -10.99 -14.45
CA GLU A 111 8.00 -11.12 -13.10
C GLU A 111 6.74 -10.27 -12.93
N SER A 112 5.68 -10.85 -12.34
CA SER A 112 4.49 -10.08 -11.97
C SER A 112 4.78 -9.17 -10.77
N CYS A 113 4.05 -8.04 -10.67
CA CYS A 113 4.13 -7.15 -9.53
C CYS A 113 3.84 -7.88 -8.21
N SER A 114 2.83 -8.73 -8.18
CA SER A 114 2.45 -9.57 -7.04
C SER A 114 3.58 -10.51 -6.58
N LYS A 115 4.27 -11.18 -7.52
CA LYS A 115 5.42 -12.00 -7.17
C LYS A 115 6.56 -11.18 -6.60
N HIS A 116 6.83 -10.02 -7.19
CA HIS A 116 7.83 -9.08 -6.69
C HIS A 116 7.48 -8.56 -5.29
N PHE A 117 6.23 -8.16 -5.08
CA PHE A 117 5.68 -7.82 -3.76
C PHE A 117 5.93 -8.93 -2.73
N THR A 118 5.62 -10.18 -3.10
CA THR A 118 5.82 -11.35 -2.23
C THR A 118 7.30 -11.53 -1.84
N ILE A 119 8.24 -11.29 -2.76
CA ILE A 119 9.68 -11.35 -2.47
C ILE A 119 10.06 -10.25 -1.48
N MET A 120 9.63 -9.00 -1.72
CA MET A 120 9.87 -7.88 -0.82
C MET A 120 9.29 -8.14 0.57
N PHE A 121 8.06 -8.64 0.64
CA PHE A 121 7.42 -8.99 1.91
C PHE A 121 8.24 -10.02 2.72
N LYS A 122 8.75 -11.08 2.06
CA LYS A 122 9.64 -12.07 2.70
C LYS A 122 10.95 -11.45 3.21
N MET A 123 11.46 -10.42 2.54
CA MET A 123 12.65 -9.68 3.02
C MET A 123 12.32 -8.83 4.25
N LEU A 124 11.17 -8.15 4.26
CA LEU A 124 10.70 -7.37 5.42
C LEU A 124 10.47 -8.26 6.64
N HIS A 125 9.91 -9.43 6.40
CA HIS A 125 9.68 -10.41 7.45
C HIS A 125 10.98 -10.80 8.17
N ARG A 126 12.06 -11.04 7.43
CA ARG A 126 13.37 -11.43 7.96
C ARG A 126 14.15 -10.26 8.57
N SER A 127 13.69 -9.05 8.42
CA SER A 127 14.36 -7.86 8.94
C SER A 127 14.07 -7.68 10.43
N ASN A 128 15.09 -7.74 11.26
CA ASN A 128 14.97 -7.49 12.70
C ASN A 128 14.69 -6.01 13.04
N SER A 129 14.84 -5.09 12.10
CA SER A 129 14.56 -3.67 12.31
C SER A 129 13.08 -3.32 12.08
N VAL A 130 12.32 -4.20 11.43
CA VAL A 130 10.92 -3.96 11.08
C VAL A 130 10.01 -4.66 12.09
N ASP A 131 9.20 -3.88 12.79
CA ASP A 131 8.25 -4.36 13.79
C ASP A 131 6.81 -4.40 13.24
N ARG A 132 6.49 -3.47 12.31
CA ARG A 132 5.16 -3.32 11.71
C ARG A 132 5.25 -3.32 10.18
N VAL A 133 4.37 -4.11 9.54
CA VAL A 133 4.23 -4.11 8.08
C VAL A 133 2.77 -3.81 7.72
N ILE A 134 2.58 -2.74 6.97
CA ILE A 134 1.31 -2.32 6.39
C ILE A 134 1.34 -2.71 4.92
N MET A 135 0.43 -3.56 4.50
CA MET A 135 0.39 -4.13 3.16
C MET A 135 -0.81 -3.59 2.38
N VAL A 136 -0.60 -3.26 1.12
CA VAL A 136 -1.64 -2.93 0.15
C VAL A 136 -1.52 -3.92 -1.00
N ALA A 137 -2.30 -5.00 -0.97
CA ALA A 137 -2.18 -6.12 -1.90
C ALA A 137 -3.42 -7.03 -1.89
N ASP A 138 -3.57 -7.87 -2.92
CA ASP A 138 -4.57 -8.94 -2.92
C ASP A 138 -4.21 -10.00 -1.86
N SER A 139 -5.21 -10.43 -1.12
CA SER A 139 -5.06 -11.49 -0.11
C SER A 139 -4.57 -12.82 -0.67
N LYS A 140 -4.87 -13.13 -1.94
CA LYS A 140 -4.39 -14.36 -2.61
C LYS A 140 -2.87 -14.42 -2.69
N ASP A 141 -2.22 -13.28 -2.89
CA ASP A 141 -0.77 -13.20 -3.03
C ASP A 141 -0.05 -13.46 -1.71
N LEU A 142 -0.71 -13.13 -0.61
CA LEU A 142 -0.20 -13.34 0.73
C LEU A 142 -0.35 -14.77 1.22
N ASN A 143 -1.40 -15.50 0.81
CA ASN A 143 -1.61 -16.89 1.23
C ASN A 143 -0.40 -17.77 0.94
N ASN A 144 0.23 -17.61 -0.22
CA ASN A 144 1.46 -18.33 -0.59
C ASN A 144 2.67 -17.89 0.23
N ALA A 145 2.73 -16.62 0.65
CA ALA A 145 3.83 -16.10 1.45
C ALA A 145 3.75 -16.61 2.90
N PHE A 146 2.56 -16.68 3.47
CA PHE A 146 2.32 -17.10 4.87
C PHE A 146 2.50 -18.59 5.11
N GLN A 147 2.20 -19.45 4.15
CA GLN A 147 2.37 -20.90 4.28
C GLN A 147 3.80 -21.33 4.62
N PHE A 148 4.78 -20.46 4.37
CA PHE A 148 6.20 -20.78 4.50
C PHE A 148 6.91 -20.09 5.69
N SER A 149 6.22 -19.35 6.55
CA SER A 149 6.90 -18.56 7.59
C SER A 149 6.04 -18.33 8.84
N PRO A 150 5.99 -19.32 9.76
CA PRO A 150 5.28 -19.16 11.04
C PRO A 150 5.79 -18.00 11.92
N GLU A 151 7.05 -17.57 11.72
CA GLU A 151 7.71 -16.46 12.42
C GLU A 151 7.10 -15.08 12.11
N LEU A 152 6.22 -14.98 11.09
CA LEU A 152 5.44 -13.78 10.77
C LEU A 152 4.53 -13.32 11.92
N LEU A 153 4.20 -14.20 12.83
CA LEU A 153 3.30 -13.94 13.94
C LEU A 153 3.88 -12.96 15.00
N GLU A 154 5.17 -12.66 14.93
CA GLU A 154 5.81 -11.71 15.83
C GLU A 154 5.69 -10.24 15.39
N LYS A 155 5.29 -9.99 14.14
CA LYS A 155 5.14 -8.64 13.60
C LYS A 155 3.70 -8.16 13.64
N ASN A 156 3.52 -6.86 13.81
CA ASN A 156 2.22 -6.22 13.73
C ASN A 156 1.83 -6.02 12.25
N LEU A 157 0.93 -6.85 11.75
CA LEU A 157 0.57 -6.90 10.33
C LEU A 157 -0.79 -6.24 10.08
N PHE A 158 -0.84 -5.37 9.08
CA PHE A 158 -2.05 -4.78 8.54
C PHE A 158 -2.16 -5.08 7.06
N LEU A 159 -3.36 -5.42 6.59
CA LEU A 159 -3.66 -5.59 5.17
C LEU A 159 -4.81 -4.68 4.76
N PHE A 160 -4.52 -3.75 3.87
CA PHE A 160 -5.50 -2.92 3.18
C PHE A 160 -5.95 -3.65 1.92
N ARG A 161 -7.19 -4.10 1.94
CA ARG A 161 -7.80 -4.90 0.88
C ARG A 161 -9.26 -4.55 0.68
N ASP A 162 -9.86 -5.07 -0.38
CA ASP A 162 -11.31 -5.05 -0.58
C ASP A 162 -11.98 -6.13 0.29
N ASP A 163 -13.20 -5.88 0.77
CA ASP A 163 -13.98 -6.83 1.56
C ASP A 163 -14.37 -8.09 0.77
N HIS A 164 -14.39 -8.01 -0.55
CA HIS A 164 -14.69 -9.14 -1.44
C HIS A 164 -13.49 -10.07 -1.67
N ASP A 165 -12.32 -9.70 -1.21
CA ASP A 165 -11.13 -10.52 -1.34
C ASP A 165 -11.20 -11.78 -0.46
N THR A 166 -10.46 -12.81 -0.86
CA THR A 166 -10.42 -14.11 -0.18
C THR A 166 -9.95 -13.97 1.26
N ASN A 167 -10.59 -14.63 2.20
CA ASN A 167 -10.15 -14.64 3.59
C ASN A 167 -8.78 -15.32 3.75
N ILE A 168 -7.96 -14.72 4.61
CA ILE A 168 -6.67 -15.27 5.04
C ILE A 168 -6.85 -15.78 6.47
N ASP A 169 -6.43 -17.00 6.71
CA ASP A 169 -6.51 -17.64 8.05
C ASP A 169 -5.24 -17.35 8.88
N PHE A 170 -4.93 -16.05 9.02
CA PHE A 170 -3.78 -15.57 9.81
C PHE A 170 -4.17 -14.37 10.68
N PRO A 171 -3.48 -14.12 11.78
CA PRO A 171 -3.73 -12.99 12.68
C PRO A 171 -3.24 -11.66 12.05
N ILE A 172 -3.96 -11.19 11.06
CA ILE A 172 -3.72 -9.91 10.37
C ILE A 172 -4.86 -8.96 10.68
N ASN A 173 -4.54 -7.70 10.89
CA ASN A 173 -5.53 -6.64 10.96
C ASN A 173 -5.97 -6.24 9.56
N PHE A 174 -7.25 -6.44 9.24
CA PHE A 174 -7.83 -6.06 7.96
C PHE A 174 -8.40 -4.66 8.01
N VAL A 175 -8.16 -3.88 6.93
CA VAL A 175 -8.74 -2.56 6.73
C VAL A 175 -9.28 -2.47 5.31
N ASN A 176 -10.53 -1.99 5.15
CA ASN A 176 -11.12 -1.82 3.83
C ASN A 176 -10.46 -0.64 3.11
N ILE A 177 -9.84 -0.90 1.94
CA ILE A 177 -9.14 0.11 1.16
C ILE A 177 -10.10 1.09 0.48
N ALA A 178 -11.34 0.70 0.19
CA ALA A 178 -12.30 1.53 -0.52
C ALA A 178 -12.57 2.85 0.22
N TYR A 179 -12.64 2.82 1.56
CA TYR A 179 -12.79 4.04 2.37
C TYR A 179 -11.66 5.05 2.18
N MET A 180 -10.41 4.57 2.09
CA MET A 180 -9.26 5.45 1.90
C MET A 180 -9.30 6.11 0.53
N ILE A 181 -9.67 5.34 -0.49
CA ILE A 181 -9.81 5.82 -1.86
C ILE A 181 -10.96 6.83 -1.96
N ALA A 182 -12.15 6.50 -1.43
CA ALA A 182 -13.32 7.39 -1.43
C ALA A 182 -13.00 8.75 -0.80
N GLN A 183 -12.41 8.74 0.38
CA GLN A 183 -12.00 9.96 1.08
C GLN A 183 -10.97 10.77 0.27
N SER A 184 -10.04 10.09 -0.40
CA SER A 184 -9.02 10.73 -1.23
C SER A 184 -9.59 11.30 -2.53
N LEU A 185 -10.73 10.79 -3.01
CA LEU A 185 -11.50 11.32 -4.14
C LEU A 185 -12.40 12.51 -3.75
N GLY A 186 -12.41 12.93 -2.49
CA GLY A 186 -13.21 14.05 -2.00
C GLY A 186 -14.66 13.69 -1.69
N LEU A 187 -14.95 12.41 -1.43
CA LEU A 187 -16.27 11.97 -0.97
C LEU A 187 -16.39 12.11 0.54
N ASP A 188 -17.50 12.70 1.01
CA ASP A 188 -17.75 12.89 2.43
C ASP A 188 -18.31 11.64 3.10
N ARG A 189 -18.14 11.55 4.46
CA ARG A 189 -18.70 10.47 5.28
C ARG A 189 -20.22 10.46 5.25
N GLY A 190 -20.86 9.86 4.38
CA GLY A 190 -22.32 9.80 4.18
C GLY A 190 -22.64 9.60 2.73
N GLU A 191 -21.63 9.68 1.88
CA GLU A 191 -21.72 9.39 0.46
C GLU A 191 -21.14 7.99 0.10
N TRP A 192 -20.74 7.19 1.13
CA TRP A 192 -20.16 5.86 0.96
C TRP A 192 -20.41 4.97 2.19
#